data_d283fe5f7cca03c892b1d4c5ebd46aa5
#
_entry.id   d283fe5f7cca03c892b1d4c5ebd46aa5
#
_cell.length_a   1.000
_cell.length_b   1.000
_cell.length_c   1.000
_cell.angle_alpha   90.00
_cell.angle_beta   90.00
_cell.angle_gamma   90.00
#
_symmetry.space_group_name_H-M   'P 1'
#
loop_
_entity.id
_entity.type
_entity.pdbx_description
1 polymer ?
#
loop_
_entity_poly.entity_id
_entity_poly.type
_entity_poly.pdbx_seq_one_letter_code
_entity_poly.pdbx_strand_id
1 'polypeptide(L)'
;MSAKREPSLWQVAALPYRTADRSGDPRAAIHVLLITSRQTGRWVVPKGNLMVGKAPHEAAAIEAEEEAGVRGAVSPVPLGHFRYEKLLSGGGSVIADVALFPLAVSEELKAWIEMDQRQRRWFTTGEAAAAVAEVELGQLIRRFGEGRGPRPIG
;
A
#
# COMPACT_ATOMS: atom_id res chain seq x y z
N MET A 1 29.16 15.28 -1.55
CA MET A 1 27.80 15.03 -1.03
C MET A 1 26.80 15.10 -2.15
N SER A 2 26.13 14.00 -2.43
CA SER A 2 25.08 14.04 -3.46
C SER A 2 23.83 14.73 -2.89
N ALA A 3 23.28 15.65 -3.66
CA ALA A 3 22.02 16.27 -3.29
C ALA A 3 20.91 15.21 -3.40
N LYS A 4 19.95 15.24 -2.48
CA LYS A 4 18.77 14.39 -2.57
C LYS A 4 17.96 14.84 -3.77
N ARG A 5 17.52 13.88 -4.59
CA ARG A 5 16.66 14.18 -5.72
C ARG A 5 15.27 14.56 -5.18
N GLU A 6 14.70 15.59 -5.78
CA GLU A 6 13.35 16.00 -5.45
C GLU A 6 12.32 15.12 -6.16
N PRO A 7 11.16 14.85 -5.55
CA PRO A 7 10.12 14.11 -6.24
C PRO A 7 9.55 14.91 -7.40
N SER A 8 9.28 14.22 -8.49
CA SER A 8 8.61 14.79 -9.65
C SER A 8 7.37 14.02 -10.04
N LEU A 9 7.01 13.01 -9.26
CA LEU A 9 5.81 12.21 -9.49
C LEU A 9 5.13 11.98 -8.14
N TRP A 10 3.81 12.21 -8.10
CA TRP A 10 3.01 11.97 -6.89
C TRP A 10 2.04 10.84 -7.15
N GLN A 11 2.07 9.85 -6.27
CA GLN A 11 1.23 8.67 -6.39
C GLN A 11 0.51 8.39 -5.09
N VAL A 12 -0.42 7.46 -5.13
CA VAL A 12 -1.19 7.00 -3.98
C VAL A 12 -1.06 5.49 -3.87
N ALA A 13 -1.10 4.99 -2.65
CA ALA A 13 -1.05 3.56 -2.38
C ALA A 13 -2.02 3.21 -1.26
N ALA A 14 -2.50 1.99 -1.27
CA ALA A 14 -3.30 1.45 -0.19
C ALA A 14 -2.47 0.44 0.60
N LEU A 15 -2.67 0.44 1.93
CA LEU A 15 -2.19 -0.64 2.79
C LEU A 15 -3.41 -1.43 3.22
N PRO A 16 -3.75 -2.52 2.49
CA PRO A 16 -4.89 -3.33 2.89
C PRO A 16 -4.56 -4.09 4.16
N TYR A 17 -5.48 -4.09 5.12
CA TYR A 17 -5.25 -4.75 6.39
C TYR A 17 -6.51 -5.44 6.89
N ARG A 18 -6.28 -6.38 7.80
CA ARG A 18 -7.34 -7.05 8.56
C ARG A 18 -6.79 -7.39 9.94
N THR A 19 -7.69 -7.65 10.90
CA THR A 19 -7.26 -8.21 12.17
C THR A 19 -7.09 -9.72 12.03
N ALA A 20 -6.16 -10.29 12.80
CA ALA A 20 -5.83 -11.71 12.70
C ALA A 20 -6.98 -12.60 13.22
N ASP A 21 -7.85 -12.07 14.09
CA ASP A 21 -9.01 -12.78 14.58
C ASP A 21 -10.28 -11.94 14.37
N ARG A 22 -11.42 -12.55 14.63
CA ARG A 22 -12.73 -11.91 14.44
C ARG A 22 -13.33 -11.38 15.73
N SER A 23 -12.53 -11.31 16.78
CA SER A 23 -13.03 -10.90 18.10
C SER A 23 -13.40 -9.42 18.19
N GLY A 24 -12.85 -8.61 17.28
CA GLY A 24 -12.99 -7.16 17.36
C GLY A 24 -12.12 -6.53 18.46
N ASP A 25 -11.24 -7.31 19.07
CA ASP A 25 -10.32 -6.80 20.09
C ASP A 25 -9.34 -5.83 19.40
N PRO A 26 -9.29 -4.55 19.85
CA PRO A 26 -8.36 -3.59 19.26
C PRO A 26 -6.89 -3.95 19.45
N ARG A 27 -6.59 -4.92 20.32
CA ARG A 27 -5.24 -5.42 20.52
C ARG A 27 -4.92 -6.62 19.64
N ALA A 28 -5.90 -7.13 18.87
CA ALA A 28 -5.67 -8.25 17.97
C ALA A 28 -4.60 -7.87 16.95
N ALA A 29 -3.75 -8.84 16.60
CA ALA A 29 -2.68 -8.63 15.64
C ALA A 29 -3.24 -8.21 14.29
N ILE A 30 -2.57 -7.24 13.66
CA ILE A 30 -2.93 -6.75 12.33
C ILE A 30 -2.11 -7.51 11.30
N HIS A 31 -2.80 -7.98 10.26
CA HIS A 31 -2.14 -8.49 9.06
C HIS A 31 -2.35 -7.51 7.92
N VAL A 32 -1.35 -7.38 7.07
CA VAL A 32 -1.41 -6.51 5.88
C VAL A 32 -1.20 -7.34 4.64
N LEU A 33 -1.81 -6.90 3.54
CA LEU A 33 -1.72 -7.58 2.26
C LEU A 33 -0.70 -6.90 1.39
N LEU A 34 0.24 -7.67 0.86
CA LEU A 34 1.18 -7.20 -0.15
C LEU A 34 0.94 -7.98 -1.45
N ILE A 35 1.40 -7.40 -2.54
CA ILE A 35 1.34 -8.01 -3.86
C ILE A 35 2.74 -8.02 -4.47
N THR A 36 2.94 -8.87 -5.48
CA THR A 36 4.22 -8.89 -6.20
C THR A 36 4.24 -7.84 -7.30
N SER A 37 5.40 -7.20 -7.46
CA SER A 37 5.65 -6.30 -8.58
C SER A 37 5.67 -7.10 -9.89
N ARG A 38 5.05 -6.59 -10.93
CA ARG A 38 5.01 -7.27 -12.24
C ARG A 38 6.38 -7.43 -12.87
N GLN A 39 7.29 -6.48 -12.60
CA GLN A 39 8.60 -6.47 -13.25
C GLN A 39 9.63 -7.29 -12.50
N THR A 40 9.60 -7.24 -11.17
CA THR A 40 10.67 -7.80 -10.34
C THR A 40 10.22 -8.95 -9.45
N GLY A 41 8.91 -9.12 -9.25
CA GLY A 41 8.38 -10.11 -8.32
C GLY A 41 8.59 -9.74 -6.85
N ARG A 42 9.08 -8.53 -6.55
CA ARG A 42 9.25 -8.07 -5.17
C ARG A 42 7.90 -7.76 -4.54
N TRP A 43 7.84 -7.88 -3.22
CA TRP A 43 6.63 -7.52 -2.48
C TRP A 43 6.49 -6.00 -2.38
N VAL A 44 5.31 -5.51 -2.75
CA VAL A 44 4.99 -4.08 -2.79
C VAL A 44 3.56 -3.88 -2.33
N VAL A 45 3.19 -2.62 -2.09
CA VAL A 45 1.78 -2.23 -1.87
C VAL A 45 1.13 -1.88 -3.21
N PRO A 46 -0.20 -2.07 -3.36
CA PRO A 46 -0.90 -1.59 -4.54
C PRO A 46 -0.83 -0.07 -4.60
N LYS A 47 -0.48 0.47 -5.77
CA LYS A 47 -0.31 1.92 -5.94
C LYS A 47 -0.49 2.33 -7.39
N GLY A 48 -0.77 3.59 -7.57
CA GLY A 48 -0.90 4.18 -8.90
C GLY A 48 -0.94 5.69 -8.85
N ASN A 49 -1.27 6.28 -9.98
CA ASN A 49 -1.31 7.72 -10.14
C ASN A 49 -2.58 8.31 -9.52
N LEU A 50 -2.51 9.61 -9.21
CA LEU A 50 -3.70 10.37 -8.85
C LEU A 50 -4.69 10.32 -10.03
N MET A 51 -5.98 10.32 -9.70
CA MET A 51 -7.06 10.20 -10.70
C MET A 51 -7.91 11.45 -10.70
N VAL A 52 -8.17 11.99 -11.89
CA VAL A 52 -9.04 13.16 -12.05
C VAL A 52 -10.44 12.84 -11.50
N GLY A 53 -10.97 13.76 -10.71
CA GLY A 53 -12.30 13.60 -10.12
C GLY A 53 -12.38 12.69 -8.93
N LYS A 54 -11.25 12.16 -8.45
CA LYS A 54 -11.20 11.29 -7.27
C LYS A 54 -10.30 11.89 -6.20
N ALA A 55 -10.71 11.77 -4.94
CA ALA A 55 -9.82 12.10 -3.83
C ALA A 55 -8.66 11.09 -3.80
N PRO A 56 -7.50 11.47 -3.24
CA PRO A 56 -6.35 10.57 -3.20
C PRO A 56 -6.65 9.20 -2.57
N HIS A 57 -7.38 9.14 -1.47
CA HIS A 57 -7.73 7.87 -0.83
C HIS A 57 -8.66 7.02 -1.70
N GLU A 58 -9.55 7.66 -2.47
CA GLU A 58 -10.43 6.94 -3.39
C GLU A 58 -9.62 6.30 -4.52
N ALA A 59 -8.65 7.02 -5.06
CA ALA A 59 -7.76 6.48 -6.09
C ALA A 59 -6.95 5.30 -5.54
N ALA A 60 -6.48 5.39 -4.30
CA ALA A 60 -5.76 4.29 -3.65
C ALA A 60 -6.64 3.04 -3.52
N ALA A 61 -7.92 3.21 -3.17
CA ALA A 61 -8.85 2.09 -3.06
C ALA A 61 -9.09 1.43 -4.41
N ILE A 62 -9.17 2.22 -5.49
CA ILE A 62 -9.33 1.70 -6.84
C ILE A 62 -8.10 0.87 -7.24
N GLU A 63 -6.90 1.35 -6.95
CA GLU A 63 -5.68 0.60 -7.22
C GLU A 63 -5.64 -0.72 -6.44
N ALA A 64 -6.09 -0.72 -5.19
CA ALA A 64 -6.15 -1.93 -4.38
C ALA A 64 -7.09 -2.98 -5.00
N GLU A 65 -8.24 -2.54 -5.53
CA GLU A 65 -9.16 -3.46 -6.18
C GLU A 65 -8.56 -4.03 -7.48
N GLU A 66 -7.98 -3.17 -8.32
CA GLU A 66 -7.44 -3.59 -9.62
C GLU A 66 -6.20 -4.47 -9.48
N GLU A 67 -5.30 -4.14 -8.57
CA GLU A 67 -4.02 -4.83 -8.44
C GLU A 67 -4.07 -5.99 -7.45
N ALA A 68 -4.81 -5.84 -6.35
CA ALA A 68 -4.81 -6.80 -5.25
C ALA A 68 -6.14 -7.53 -5.05
N GLY A 69 -7.20 -7.10 -5.75
CA GLY A 69 -8.49 -7.77 -5.65
C GLY A 69 -9.15 -7.66 -4.29
N VAL A 70 -9.02 -6.51 -3.64
CA VAL A 70 -9.66 -6.29 -2.34
C VAL A 70 -10.50 -5.03 -2.35
N ARG A 71 -11.55 -5.04 -1.54
CA ARG A 71 -12.44 -3.91 -1.28
C ARG A 71 -12.58 -3.71 0.21
N GLY A 72 -12.84 -2.48 0.62
CA GLY A 72 -13.06 -2.18 2.03
C GLY A 72 -13.18 -0.70 2.28
N ALA A 73 -13.08 -0.33 3.55
CA ALA A 73 -13.16 1.06 3.99
C ALA A 73 -11.76 1.67 4.00
N VAL A 74 -11.53 2.67 3.13
CA VAL A 74 -10.27 3.38 3.07
C VAL A 74 -10.35 4.64 3.91
N SER A 75 -9.32 4.90 4.72
CA SER A 75 -9.24 6.13 5.51
C SER A 75 -8.86 7.29 4.59
N PRO A 76 -9.50 8.47 4.73
CA PRO A 76 -9.09 9.65 3.98
C PRO A 76 -7.80 10.28 4.52
N VAL A 77 -7.32 9.85 5.70
CA VAL A 77 -6.09 10.34 6.31
C VAL A 77 -4.96 9.35 6.04
N PRO A 78 -3.88 9.79 5.37
CA PRO A 78 -2.79 8.87 5.08
C PRO A 78 -2.01 8.51 6.34
N LEU A 79 -1.42 7.32 6.34
CA LEU A 79 -0.47 6.90 7.37
C LEU A 79 0.81 7.74 7.30
N GLY A 80 1.17 8.18 6.13
CA GLY A 80 2.35 8.94 5.85
C GLY A 80 2.72 8.81 4.38
N HIS A 81 3.96 9.16 4.06
CA HIS A 81 4.47 9.14 2.70
C HIS A 81 5.74 8.32 2.65
N PHE A 82 5.99 7.69 1.51
CA PHE A 82 7.28 7.07 1.23
C PHE A 82 7.71 7.41 -0.18
N ARG A 83 9.02 7.37 -0.43
CA ARG A 83 9.60 7.68 -1.73
C ARG A 83 10.26 6.44 -2.31
N TYR A 84 10.22 6.35 -3.64
CA TYR A 84 10.98 5.32 -4.35
C TYR A 84 11.39 5.86 -5.71
N GLU A 85 12.41 5.23 -6.27
CA GLU A 85 12.87 5.56 -7.62
C GLU A 85 12.09 4.75 -8.63
N LYS A 86 11.33 5.44 -9.48
CA LYS A 86 10.57 4.80 -10.54
C LYS A 86 11.34 4.83 -11.84
N LEU A 87 11.61 3.65 -12.38
CA LEU A 87 12.28 3.52 -13.67
C LEU A 87 11.28 3.84 -14.79
N LEU A 88 11.73 4.61 -15.77
CA LEU A 88 10.90 5.03 -16.90
C LEU A 88 11.16 4.12 -18.10
N SER A 89 10.12 3.86 -18.91
CA SER A 89 10.21 2.98 -20.07
C SER A 89 11.19 3.46 -21.12
N GLY A 90 11.38 4.77 -21.25
CA GLY A 90 12.33 5.36 -22.20
C GLY A 90 13.75 5.51 -21.68
N GLY A 91 14.03 4.97 -20.50
CA GLY A 91 15.31 5.14 -19.82
C GLY A 91 15.25 6.25 -18.78
N GLY A 92 16.18 6.23 -17.84
CA GLY A 92 16.18 7.17 -16.72
C GLY A 92 15.18 6.81 -15.65
N SER A 93 15.06 7.68 -14.67
CA SER A 93 14.18 7.46 -13.52
C SER A 93 13.72 8.77 -12.94
N VAL A 94 12.63 8.72 -12.16
CA VAL A 94 12.13 9.84 -11.37
C VAL A 94 11.89 9.37 -9.96
N ILE A 95 11.89 10.31 -9.01
CA ILE A 95 11.52 10.02 -7.63
C ILE A 95 10.00 10.21 -7.51
N ALA A 96 9.32 9.18 -7.04
CA ALA A 96 7.90 9.22 -6.75
C ALA A 96 7.71 9.41 -5.24
N ASP A 97 6.81 10.31 -4.87
CA ASP A 97 6.34 10.48 -3.50
C ASP A 97 4.95 9.87 -3.42
N VAL A 98 4.78 8.91 -2.53
CA VAL A 98 3.56 8.11 -2.45
C VAL A 98 2.88 8.31 -1.11
N ALA A 99 1.62 8.74 -1.13
CA ALA A 99 0.79 8.80 0.06
C ALA A 99 0.16 7.43 0.30
N LEU A 100 0.33 6.89 1.50
CA LEU A 100 -0.13 5.55 1.87
C LEU A 100 -1.39 5.64 2.73
N PHE A 101 -2.49 5.03 2.28
CA PHE A 101 -3.77 5.07 2.97
C PHE A 101 -4.14 3.68 3.49
N PRO A 102 -4.51 3.55 4.78
CA PRO A 102 -4.95 2.25 5.30
C PRO A 102 -6.35 1.92 4.77
N LEU A 103 -6.53 0.66 4.38
CA LEU A 103 -7.79 0.16 3.84
C LEU A 103 -8.20 -1.09 4.61
N ALA A 104 -9.28 -0.97 5.38
CA ALA A 104 -9.82 -2.10 6.15
C ALA A 104 -10.57 -3.04 5.19
N VAL A 105 -9.98 -4.20 4.92
CA VAL A 105 -10.52 -5.13 3.93
C VAL A 105 -11.80 -5.78 4.44
N SER A 106 -12.86 -5.68 3.66
CA SER A 106 -14.14 -6.35 3.92
C SER A 106 -14.42 -7.47 2.92
N GLU A 107 -13.76 -7.45 1.77
CA GLU A 107 -13.99 -8.43 0.72
C GLU A 107 -12.69 -8.74 -0.04
N GLU A 108 -12.40 -10.03 -0.20
CA GLU A 108 -11.33 -10.51 -1.09
C GLU A 108 -12.00 -11.10 -2.32
N LEU A 109 -11.75 -10.48 -3.47
CA LEU A 109 -12.36 -10.90 -4.72
C LEU A 109 -11.72 -12.19 -5.22
N LYS A 110 -12.52 -13.05 -5.86
CA LYS A 110 -12.01 -14.27 -6.49
C LYS A 110 -11.40 -13.99 -7.87
N ALA A 111 -11.83 -12.89 -8.50
CA ALA A 111 -11.31 -12.47 -9.79
C ALA A 111 -11.17 -10.95 -9.80
N TRP A 112 -10.05 -10.46 -10.29
CA TRP A 112 -9.78 -9.03 -10.39
C TRP A 112 -8.85 -8.76 -11.59
N ILE A 113 -8.73 -7.49 -11.97
CA ILE A 113 -8.09 -7.11 -13.24
C ILE A 113 -6.68 -7.68 -13.40
N GLU A 114 -5.82 -7.54 -12.38
CA GLU A 114 -4.42 -7.98 -12.50
C GLU A 114 -4.13 -9.32 -11.83
N MET A 115 -5.15 -10.15 -11.64
CA MET A 115 -5.01 -11.41 -10.91
C MET A 115 -3.97 -12.38 -11.52
N ASP A 116 -3.83 -12.36 -12.84
CA ASP A 116 -2.88 -13.25 -13.52
C ASP A 116 -1.47 -12.66 -13.59
N GLN A 117 -1.29 -11.44 -13.15
CA GLN A 117 -0.01 -10.72 -13.24
C GLN A 117 0.68 -10.57 -11.90
N ARG A 118 -0.03 -10.83 -10.80
CA ARG A 118 0.49 -10.61 -9.45
C ARG A 118 0.02 -11.72 -8.52
N GLN A 119 0.87 -12.03 -7.53
CA GLN A 119 0.46 -12.82 -6.37
C GLN A 119 0.07 -11.85 -5.26
N ARG A 120 -0.84 -12.26 -4.38
CA ARG A 120 -1.20 -11.52 -3.18
C ARG A 120 -1.04 -12.43 -1.97
N ARG A 121 -0.61 -11.86 -0.84
CA ARG A 121 -0.39 -12.63 0.37
C ARG A 121 -0.53 -11.76 1.60
N TRP A 122 -1.08 -12.34 2.65
CA TRP A 122 -1.18 -11.70 3.96
C TRP A 122 0.11 -11.92 4.75
N PHE A 123 0.56 -10.85 5.41
CA PHE A 123 1.79 -10.84 6.23
C PHE A 123 1.46 -10.28 7.61
N THR A 124 2.23 -10.67 8.63
CA THR A 124 2.27 -9.85 9.84
C THR A 124 2.93 -8.51 9.48
N THR A 125 2.71 -7.48 10.29
CA THR A 125 3.33 -6.18 10.00
C THR A 125 4.85 -6.25 10.04
N GLY A 126 5.42 -7.04 10.95
CA GLY A 126 6.87 -7.23 11.00
C GLY A 126 7.43 -7.91 9.76
N GLU A 127 6.77 -8.97 9.29
CA GLU A 127 7.15 -9.67 8.06
C GLU A 127 7.04 -8.76 6.85
N ALA A 128 5.93 -8.01 6.76
CA ALA A 128 5.71 -7.10 5.64
C ALA A 128 6.77 -6.01 5.59
N ALA A 129 7.08 -5.41 6.74
CA ALA A 129 8.10 -4.37 6.83
C ALA A 129 9.48 -4.87 6.39
N ALA A 130 9.78 -6.14 6.69
CA ALA A 130 11.04 -6.76 6.27
C ALA A 130 11.03 -7.14 4.78
N ALA A 131 9.85 -7.39 4.20
CA ALA A 131 9.72 -7.85 2.82
C ALA A 131 9.79 -6.72 1.79
N VAL A 132 9.39 -5.49 2.15
CA VAL A 132 9.40 -4.36 1.22
C VAL A 132 10.80 -3.75 1.13
N ALA A 133 11.13 -3.19 -0.03
CA ALA A 133 12.45 -2.60 -0.27
C ALA A 133 12.56 -1.19 0.27
N GLU A 134 11.47 -0.44 0.29
CA GLU A 134 11.48 0.96 0.70
C GLU A 134 11.53 1.09 2.22
N VAL A 135 12.57 1.74 2.73
CA VAL A 135 12.79 1.89 4.18
C VAL A 135 11.63 2.63 4.84
N GLU A 136 11.19 3.72 4.24
CA GLU A 136 10.10 4.52 4.79
C GLU A 136 8.79 3.74 4.83
N LEU A 137 8.51 2.95 3.78
CA LEU A 137 7.32 2.10 3.75
C LEU A 137 7.36 1.08 4.88
N GLY A 138 8.50 0.44 5.09
CA GLY A 138 8.67 -0.51 6.19
C GLY A 138 8.40 0.13 7.54
N GLN A 139 8.88 1.36 7.75
CA GLN A 139 8.64 2.10 8.99
C GLN A 139 7.15 2.40 9.19
N LEU A 140 6.45 2.82 8.12
CA LEU A 140 5.03 3.10 8.18
C LEU A 140 4.23 1.84 8.54
N ILE A 141 4.58 0.70 7.95
CA ILE A 141 3.92 -0.57 8.23
C ILE A 141 4.12 -0.97 9.69
N ARG A 142 5.34 -0.85 10.22
CA ARG A 142 5.61 -1.19 11.63
C ARG A 142 4.81 -0.31 12.59
N ARG A 143 4.80 1.00 12.33
CA ARG A 143 4.05 1.95 13.17
C ARG A 143 2.55 1.68 13.14
N PHE A 144 2.04 1.29 11.98
CA PHE A 144 0.63 0.93 11.85
C PHE A 144 0.30 -0.32 12.69
N GLY A 145 1.17 -1.32 12.67
CA GLY A 145 1.02 -2.52 13.49
C GLY A 145 1.06 -2.24 14.98
N GLU A 146 1.77 -1.19 15.39
CA GLU A 146 1.84 -0.76 16.79
C GLU A 146 0.65 0.12 17.19
N GLY A 147 -0.27 0.42 16.28
CA GLY A 147 -1.43 1.25 16.57
C GLY A 147 -1.17 2.75 16.54
N ARG A 148 -0.07 3.17 15.92
CA ARG A 148 0.34 4.59 15.89
C ARG A 148 -0.13 5.34 14.65
N GLY A 149 -0.82 4.67 13.73
CA GLY A 149 -1.34 5.30 12.52
C GLY A 149 -2.84 5.54 12.60
N PRO A 150 -3.38 6.39 11.69
CA PRO A 150 -4.82 6.56 11.61
C PRO A 150 -5.50 5.27 11.14
N ARG A 151 -6.67 4.97 11.74
CA ARG A 151 -7.46 3.80 11.37
C ARG A 151 -8.89 4.25 11.11
N PRO A 152 -9.60 3.62 10.16
CA PRO A 152 -11.01 3.91 9.97
C PRO A 152 -11.78 3.61 11.26
N ILE A 153 -12.78 4.45 11.54
CA ILE A 153 -13.71 4.20 12.63
C ILE A 153 -14.79 3.28 12.08
N GLY A 154 -14.93 2.12 12.66
CA GLY A 154 -15.95 1.21 12.18
C GLY A 154 -16.18 0.08 13.13
#